data_00680cf872e9f97a8851ffdb4ec11710
#
_entry.id   00680cf872e9f97a8851ffdb4ec11710
#
_cell.length_a   1.000
_cell.length_b   1.000
_cell.length_c   1.000
_cell.angle_alpha   90.00
_cell.angle_beta   90.00
_cell.angle_gamma   90.00
#
_symmetry.space_group_name_H-M   'P 1'
#
loop_
_entity.id
_entity.type
_entity.pdbx_description
1 polymer ?
#
loop_
_entity_poly.entity_id
_entity_poly.type
_entity_poly.pdbx_seq_one_letter_code
_entity_poly.pdbx_strand_id
1 'polypeptide(L)'
;MLSAPRSRRASSRMSARCSSSSAATERESMSRSKADDDPEIGNNALFQVQADRVYAELLARVGEANPQPRLGPTRRVAELLGDPQRSYPVIHITGTNGKTSTARMAESILRAHGLRTGLMTSPHLVRMNERIVIDGEPIGNEALVANWDDIQPYLRMVDSELEAAGELPVTFFEALTVLAFACFADAPVDVVVLEVGMGGEWDSTNVADGLVAVFTPIALDHMHRLGSTIAQIAATKAGIIKPAASIVSARQVPEALAAIDRAATLTESSLAVEGDAFALESTTVAVGGQVISVRGIAGRYPELFLPLFGDHQAANAAVAIAAVESFLGGGSRALDHDVLAEGLATATSPGRLQTLGTDPTVIIDAAHNPHGARALAAALRTYFHFRELVLVVGILEDKDARGIVDELAPLAARIHVTQSHSDRAIPASELAEKVEEWVHEAERLEFDTLDSALAEAREWAGESEGRAVLVTGSITLIGEAIELATMQGWSR
;
A
#
# COMPACT_ATOMS: atom_id res chain seq x y z
N MET A 1 66.03 -0.59 -48.09
CA MET A 1 67.00 0.41 -47.63
C MET A 1 66.70 0.61 -46.14
N LEU A 2 67.50 -0.03 -45.31
CA LEU A 2 68.54 0.51 -44.47
C LEU A 2 67.98 1.47 -43.41
N SER A 3 68.06 1.37 -42.08
CA SER A 3 68.95 0.59 -41.23
C SER A 3 68.60 0.90 -39.81
N ALA A 4 68.57 -0.07 -38.95
CA ALA A 4 68.83 0.10 -37.52
C ALA A 4 70.29 0.51 -37.33
N PRO A 5 70.84 0.84 -36.12
CA PRO A 5 70.64 0.18 -34.86
C PRO A 5 70.98 0.97 -33.56
N ARG A 6 70.79 0.30 -32.42
CA ARG A 6 71.62 0.23 -31.18
C ARG A 6 71.72 1.50 -30.31
N SER A 7 71.80 1.46 -28.98
CA SER A 7 72.08 0.43 -27.97
C SER A 7 72.06 1.04 -26.54
N ARG A 8 71.75 0.21 -25.52
CA ARG A 8 72.35 0.13 -24.16
C ARG A 8 72.33 1.37 -23.26
N ARG A 9 72.02 1.29 -21.98
CA ARG A 9 72.29 0.40 -20.84
C ARG A 9 71.48 0.92 -19.66
N ALA A 10 70.81 0.10 -18.97
CA ALA A 10 71.02 -0.49 -17.63
C ALA A 10 71.58 0.47 -16.55
N SER A 11 70.87 0.68 -15.50
CA SER A 11 71.17 0.26 -14.11
C SER A 11 70.31 1.01 -13.09
N SER A 12 69.61 0.29 -12.30
CA SER A 12 69.76 0.06 -10.89
C SER A 12 68.94 0.91 -9.93
N ARG A 13 68.18 0.12 -9.18
CA ARG A 13 67.88 0.15 -7.74
C ARG A 13 66.66 0.94 -7.31
N MET A 14 65.66 0.19 -6.92
CA MET A 14 65.40 -0.36 -5.57
C MET A 14 65.11 0.71 -4.52
N SER A 15 63.94 0.54 -3.94
CA SER A 15 63.40 1.03 -2.69
C SER A 15 62.43 2.20 -2.75
N ALA A 16 61.14 1.85 -2.83
CA ALA A 16 60.05 2.57 -2.20
C ALA A 16 58.79 1.67 -2.18
N ARG A 17 58.88 0.53 -1.52
CA ARG A 17 57.67 -0.16 -1.02
C ARG A 17 57.74 -0.04 0.49
N CYS A 18 56.99 0.90 1.07
CA CYS A 18 56.45 0.93 2.41
C CYS A 18 56.02 2.35 2.74
N SER A 19 54.82 2.77 2.30
CA SER A 19 54.12 3.91 2.91
C SER A 19 52.65 4.07 2.44
N SER A 20 52.10 3.14 1.62
CA SER A 20 50.70 3.26 1.16
C SER A 20 49.67 2.44 1.96
N SER A 21 50.10 1.60 2.90
CA SER A 21 49.20 0.76 3.68
C SER A 21 48.71 1.45 4.99
N SER A 22 49.50 2.37 5.55
CA SER A 22 49.12 3.06 6.81
C SER A 22 48.13 4.23 6.58
N ALA A 23 48.24 4.91 5.43
CA ALA A 23 47.35 6.04 5.13
C ALA A 23 45.93 5.64 4.70
N ALA A 24 45.76 4.42 4.15
CA ALA A 24 44.44 3.88 3.82
C ALA A 24 43.68 3.43 5.10
N THR A 25 44.39 2.78 6.02
CA THR A 25 43.85 2.32 7.29
C THR A 25 43.51 3.48 8.22
N GLU A 26 44.33 4.55 8.24
CA GLU A 26 44.00 5.76 9.01
C GLU A 26 42.86 6.58 8.38
N ARG A 27 42.70 6.59 7.06
CA ARG A 27 41.55 7.23 6.41
C ARG A 27 40.24 6.45 6.64
N GLU A 28 40.26 5.12 6.64
CA GLU A 28 39.10 4.31 6.98
C GLU A 28 38.73 4.39 8.47
N SER A 29 39.72 4.44 9.39
CA SER A 29 39.44 4.63 10.82
C SER A 29 38.96 6.06 11.12
N MET A 30 39.47 7.09 10.44
CA MET A 30 38.99 8.47 10.58
C MET A 30 37.62 8.69 9.88
N SER A 31 37.25 7.92 8.84
CA SER A 31 35.93 8.00 8.26
C SER A 31 34.88 7.30 9.13
N ARG A 32 35.22 6.17 9.78
CA ARG A 32 34.36 5.50 10.75
C ARG A 32 34.14 6.33 12.01
N SER A 33 35.17 6.98 12.56
CA SER A 33 35.02 7.81 13.76
C SER A 33 34.25 9.12 13.52
N LYS A 34 34.20 9.64 12.28
CA LYS A 34 33.41 10.82 11.94
C LYS A 34 31.94 10.51 11.63
N ALA A 35 31.63 9.28 11.23
CA ALA A 35 30.24 8.85 11.01
C ALA A 35 29.54 8.52 12.35
N ASP A 36 30.29 8.06 13.37
CA ASP A 36 29.78 7.76 14.69
C ASP A 36 29.56 9.01 15.58
N ASP A 37 30.13 10.17 15.22
CA ASP A 37 30.03 11.44 15.98
C ASP A 37 29.12 12.48 15.28
N ASP A 38 28.38 12.13 14.22
CA ASP A 38 27.40 13.02 13.61
C ASP A 38 26.11 13.00 14.46
N PRO A 39 25.75 14.11 15.13
CA PRO A 39 24.58 14.15 16.01
C PRO A 39 23.26 13.90 15.26
N GLU A 40 23.18 14.14 13.95
CA GLU A 40 22.00 13.82 13.15
C GLU A 40 21.86 12.30 12.92
N ILE A 41 22.96 11.58 12.69
CA ILE A 41 22.96 10.11 12.55
C ILE A 41 22.62 9.46 13.89
N GLY A 42 23.18 9.96 14.99
CA GLY A 42 22.88 9.47 16.34
C GLY A 42 21.41 9.69 16.75
N ASN A 43 20.85 10.86 16.46
CA ASN A 43 19.43 11.16 16.70
C ASN A 43 18.50 10.28 15.84
N ASN A 44 18.81 10.08 14.58
CA ASN A 44 17.97 9.28 13.68
C ASN A 44 17.92 7.80 14.10
N ALA A 45 19.04 7.24 14.57
CA ALA A 45 19.10 5.88 15.13
C ALA A 45 18.31 5.77 16.44
N LEU A 46 18.35 6.81 17.30
CA LEU A 46 17.59 6.84 18.56
C LEU A 46 16.08 6.86 18.28
N PHE A 47 15.61 7.73 17.41
CA PHE A 47 14.20 7.81 17.05
C PHE A 47 13.71 6.54 16.32
N GLN A 48 14.59 5.82 15.59
CA GLN A 48 14.23 4.53 15.03
C GLN A 48 13.90 3.52 16.14
N VAL A 49 14.76 3.37 17.15
CA VAL A 49 14.52 2.47 18.28
C VAL A 49 13.24 2.85 19.05
N GLN A 50 12.98 4.15 19.20
CA GLN A 50 11.76 4.61 19.86
C GLN A 50 10.50 4.33 19.01
N ALA A 51 10.56 4.51 17.71
CA ALA A 51 9.46 4.18 16.78
C ALA A 51 9.17 2.67 16.76
N ASP A 52 10.21 1.83 16.79
CA ASP A 52 10.06 0.37 16.91
C ASP A 52 9.38 -0.01 18.24
N ARG A 53 9.69 0.70 19.33
CA ARG A 53 8.99 0.54 20.61
C ARG A 53 7.52 0.95 20.51
N VAL A 54 7.19 2.07 19.86
CA VAL A 54 5.78 2.49 19.61
C VAL A 54 5.03 1.39 18.88
N TYR A 55 5.65 0.83 17.85
CA TYR A 55 5.04 -0.27 17.09
C TYR A 55 4.84 -1.53 17.95
N ALA A 56 5.82 -1.89 18.78
CA ALA A 56 5.69 -3.00 19.74
C ALA A 56 4.55 -2.77 20.75
N GLU A 57 4.39 -1.56 21.28
CA GLU A 57 3.29 -1.19 22.18
C GLU A 57 1.92 -1.28 21.49
N LEU A 58 1.84 -0.90 20.22
CA LEU A 58 0.63 -1.09 19.39
C LEU A 58 0.32 -2.57 19.16
N LEU A 59 1.33 -3.37 18.81
CA LEU A 59 1.17 -4.83 18.59
C LEU A 59 0.77 -5.59 19.86
N ALA A 60 1.10 -5.08 21.04
CA ALA A 60 0.67 -5.67 22.31
C ALA A 60 -0.84 -5.52 22.57
N ARG A 61 -1.55 -4.66 21.82
CA ARG A 61 -3.00 -4.51 21.87
C ARG A 61 -3.71 -5.60 21.09
N VAL A 62 -5.05 -5.70 21.25
CA VAL A 62 -5.85 -6.60 20.41
C VAL A 62 -5.63 -6.27 18.94
N GLY A 63 -5.08 -7.23 18.19
CA GLY A 63 -4.62 -7.02 16.82
C GLY A 63 -5.73 -6.87 15.78
N GLU A 64 -5.36 -6.41 14.59
CA GLU A 64 -6.27 -6.17 13.44
C GLU A 64 -7.03 -7.42 12.97
N ALA A 65 -6.52 -8.61 13.28
CA ALA A 65 -7.22 -9.87 12.98
C ALA A 65 -8.55 -10.00 13.75
N ASN A 66 -8.73 -9.26 14.87
CA ASN A 66 -9.91 -9.28 15.72
C ASN A 66 -10.52 -7.88 15.88
N PRO A 67 -10.97 -7.22 14.80
CA PRO A 67 -11.58 -5.91 14.86
C PRO A 67 -12.86 -5.98 15.71
N GLN A 68 -13.08 -4.94 16.51
CA GLN A 68 -14.27 -4.80 17.32
C GLN A 68 -15.26 -3.88 16.60
N PRO A 69 -16.53 -4.30 16.37
CA PRO A 69 -17.50 -3.47 15.66
C PRO A 69 -18.07 -2.38 16.59
N ARG A 70 -17.23 -1.41 16.92
CA ARG A 70 -17.57 -0.32 17.87
C ARG A 70 -16.81 0.95 17.52
N LEU A 71 -17.42 2.12 17.79
CA LEU A 71 -16.78 3.45 17.64
C LEU A 71 -16.50 4.12 18.99
N GLY A 72 -17.12 3.63 20.06
CA GLY A 72 -17.05 4.25 21.39
C GLY A 72 -15.66 4.58 21.88
N PRO A 73 -14.73 3.61 21.94
CA PRO A 73 -13.37 3.84 22.43
C PRO A 73 -12.61 4.86 21.61
N THR A 74 -12.62 4.75 20.27
CA THR A 74 -11.93 5.71 19.38
C THR A 74 -12.49 7.12 19.56
N ARG A 75 -13.84 7.26 19.61
CA ARG A 75 -14.50 8.55 19.86
C ARG A 75 -14.12 9.12 21.20
N ARG A 76 -14.11 8.28 22.26
CA ARG A 76 -13.79 8.72 23.61
C ARG A 76 -12.34 9.24 23.73
N VAL A 77 -11.38 8.57 23.10
CA VAL A 77 -9.99 9.06 23.07
C VAL A 77 -9.89 10.37 22.27
N ALA A 78 -10.55 10.44 21.10
CA ALA A 78 -10.57 11.65 20.29
C ALA A 78 -11.19 12.85 21.02
N GLU A 79 -12.30 12.67 21.76
CA GLU A 79 -12.92 13.68 22.60
C GLU A 79 -11.96 14.21 23.68
N LEU A 80 -11.23 13.32 24.35
CA LEU A 80 -10.24 13.70 25.37
C LEU A 80 -9.09 14.49 24.79
N LEU A 81 -8.74 14.26 23.52
CA LEU A 81 -7.72 14.98 22.77
C LEU A 81 -8.25 16.29 22.14
N GLY A 82 -9.55 16.62 22.31
CA GLY A 82 -10.16 17.81 21.74
C GLY A 82 -10.60 17.66 20.28
N ASP A 83 -10.97 16.45 19.87
CA ASP A 83 -11.47 16.11 18.53
C ASP A 83 -10.50 16.47 17.37
N PRO A 84 -9.24 15.99 17.37
CA PRO A 84 -8.25 16.35 16.34
C PRO A 84 -8.73 16.05 14.91
N GLN A 85 -9.56 15.01 14.70
CA GLN A 85 -10.12 14.62 13.41
C GLN A 85 -11.07 15.67 12.80
N ARG A 86 -11.46 16.70 13.56
CA ARG A 86 -12.32 17.79 13.10
C ARG A 86 -11.55 19.04 12.69
N SER A 87 -10.22 19.05 12.84
CA SER A 87 -9.39 20.21 12.51
C SER A 87 -9.12 20.36 11.01
N TYR A 88 -9.48 19.37 10.20
CA TYR A 88 -9.28 19.32 8.76
C TYR A 88 -10.44 18.61 8.06
N PRO A 89 -10.73 18.93 6.78
CA PRO A 89 -11.70 18.21 5.97
C PRO A 89 -11.17 16.82 5.55
N VAL A 90 -12.10 15.89 5.30
CA VAL A 90 -11.77 14.48 5.02
C VAL A 90 -12.42 13.98 3.73
N ILE A 91 -11.65 13.28 2.89
CA ILE A 91 -12.11 12.37 1.85
C ILE A 91 -12.02 10.96 2.42
N HIS A 92 -13.13 10.28 2.63
CA HIS A 92 -13.21 8.98 3.29
C HIS A 92 -13.45 7.87 2.27
N ILE A 93 -12.56 6.88 2.21
CA ILE A 93 -12.53 5.88 1.13
C ILE A 93 -12.78 4.48 1.69
N THR A 94 -13.78 3.78 1.16
CA THR A 94 -14.06 2.37 1.44
C THR A 94 -14.22 1.56 0.14
N GLY A 95 -14.30 0.25 0.26
CA GLY A 95 -14.46 -0.72 -0.82
C GLY A 95 -13.82 -2.06 -0.48
N THR A 96 -13.82 -2.99 -1.40
CA THR A 96 -13.10 -4.26 -1.21
C THR A 96 -11.69 -4.16 -1.77
N ASN A 97 -11.54 -3.85 -3.04
CA ASN A 97 -10.26 -3.70 -3.70
C ASN A 97 -10.08 -2.28 -4.25
N GLY A 98 -8.83 -1.80 -4.35
CA GLY A 98 -8.51 -0.49 -4.94
C GLY A 98 -8.51 0.68 -3.97
N LYS A 99 -8.89 0.51 -2.69
CA LYS A 99 -8.91 1.58 -1.69
C LYS A 99 -7.59 2.36 -1.62
N THR A 100 -6.51 1.67 -1.30
CA THR A 100 -5.17 2.27 -1.11
C THR A 100 -4.68 2.97 -2.37
N SER A 101 -4.84 2.35 -3.56
CA SER A 101 -4.42 2.96 -4.83
C SER A 101 -5.23 4.23 -5.14
N THR A 102 -6.56 4.19 -4.93
CA THR A 102 -7.43 5.36 -5.10
C THR A 102 -7.07 6.46 -4.10
N ALA A 103 -6.81 6.11 -2.84
CA ALA A 103 -6.42 7.07 -1.80
C ALA A 103 -5.10 7.76 -2.13
N ARG A 104 -4.09 7.01 -2.55
CA ARG A 104 -2.78 7.55 -2.94
C ARG A 104 -2.86 8.43 -4.18
N MET A 105 -3.65 8.06 -5.18
CA MET A 105 -3.87 8.90 -6.36
C MET A 105 -4.63 10.18 -6.00
N ALA A 106 -5.66 10.11 -5.17
CA ALA A 106 -6.39 11.30 -4.71
C ALA A 106 -5.49 12.24 -3.91
N GLU A 107 -4.67 11.72 -3.00
CA GLU A 107 -3.69 12.49 -2.24
C GLU A 107 -2.69 13.18 -3.17
N SER A 108 -2.10 12.44 -4.11
CA SER A 108 -1.11 12.97 -5.05
C SER A 108 -1.69 14.10 -5.93
N ILE A 109 -2.93 13.96 -6.38
CA ILE A 109 -3.63 15.02 -7.15
C ILE A 109 -3.88 16.25 -6.26
N LEU A 110 -4.32 16.08 -5.01
CA LEU A 110 -4.56 17.18 -4.07
C LEU A 110 -3.27 17.93 -3.76
N ARG A 111 -2.17 17.21 -3.53
CA ARG A 111 -0.84 17.76 -3.28
C ARG A 111 -0.32 18.55 -4.49
N ALA A 112 -0.51 18.06 -5.71
CA ALA A 112 -0.19 18.80 -6.93
C ALA A 112 -0.99 20.10 -7.06
N HIS A 113 -2.23 20.16 -6.51
CA HIS A 113 -3.01 21.39 -6.41
C HIS A 113 -2.53 22.34 -5.31
N GLY A 114 -1.41 22.05 -4.65
CA GLY A 114 -0.78 22.92 -3.66
C GLY A 114 -1.37 22.81 -2.26
N LEU A 115 -2.16 21.78 -1.97
CA LEU A 115 -2.65 21.50 -0.62
C LEU A 115 -1.63 20.69 0.17
N ARG A 116 -1.49 21.00 1.44
CA ARG A 116 -0.77 20.15 2.39
C ARG A 116 -1.66 18.97 2.77
N THR A 117 -1.22 17.76 2.45
CA THR A 117 -2.08 16.58 2.51
C THR A 117 -1.74 15.68 3.69
N GLY A 118 -2.76 15.04 4.26
CA GLY A 118 -2.64 13.86 5.09
C GLY A 118 -3.22 12.65 4.36
N LEU A 119 -2.58 11.48 4.53
CA LEU A 119 -3.10 10.23 4.02
C LEU A 119 -2.94 9.14 5.07
N MET A 120 -4.04 8.45 5.41
CA MET A 120 -4.00 7.23 6.19
C MET A 120 -4.35 6.03 5.32
N THR A 121 -3.49 5.02 5.32
CA THR A 121 -3.71 3.75 4.61
C THR A 121 -3.46 2.55 5.51
N SER A 122 -4.00 1.38 5.14
CA SER A 122 -3.77 0.13 5.85
C SER A 122 -3.91 -1.11 4.94
N PRO A 123 -3.15 -2.18 5.23
CA PRO A 123 -2.00 -2.23 6.12
C PRO A 123 -0.73 -1.62 5.48
N HIS A 124 0.38 -1.55 6.22
CA HIS A 124 1.70 -1.22 5.66
C HIS A 124 2.34 -2.45 4.99
N LEU A 125 3.37 -2.23 4.19
CA LEU A 125 4.18 -3.29 3.58
C LEU A 125 5.39 -3.63 4.44
N VAL A 126 6.20 -2.63 4.79
CA VAL A 126 7.47 -2.80 5.51
C VAL A 126 7.42 -2.12 6.88
N ARG A 127 7.02 -0.84 6.94
CA ARG A 127 7.07 -0.05 8.17
C ARG A 127 5.73 0.57 8.52
N MET A 128 5.42 0.63 9.81
CA MET A 128 4.20 1.25 10.32
C MET A 128 4.03 2.71 9.87
N ASN A 129 5.13 3.44 9.73
CA ASN A 129 5.14 4.84 9.25
C ASN A 129 4.40 5.02 7.91
N GLU A 130 4.40 4.01 7.04
CA GLU A 130 3.70 4.02 5.75
C GLU A 130 2.19 4.24 5.90
N ARG A 131 1.63 3.97 7.08
CA ARG A 131 0.19 4.12 7.35
C ARG A 131 -0.24 5.55 7.57
N ILE A 132 0.71 6.45 7.90
CA ILE A 132 0.49 7.87 8.15
C ILE A 132 1.45 8.65 7.25
N VAL A 133 0.90 9.27 6.22
CA VAL A 133 1.67 10.03 5.24
C VAL A 133 1.28 11.50 5.34
N ILE A 134 2.27 12.38 5.35
CA ILE A 134 2.08 13.82 5.39
C ILE A 134 2.82 14.40 4.20
N ASP A 135 2.08 15.10 3.35
CA ASP A 135 2.61 15.76 2.16
C ASP A 135 3.38 14.83 1.22
N GLY A 136 2.86 13.61 1.04
CA GLY A 136 3.42 12.56 0.17
C GLY A 136 4.48 11.68 0.81
N GLU A 137 4.99 12.02 2.02
CA GLU A 137 6.05 11.28 2.69
C GLU A 137 5.54 10.55 3.95
N PRO A 138 5.95 9.30 4.19
CA PRO A 138 5.67 8.62 5.46
C PRO A 138 6.15 9.46 6.65
N ILE A 139 5.35 9.48 7.72
CA ILE A 139 5.68 10.26 8.92
C ILE A 139 7.08 9.90 9.45
N GLY A 140 7.88 10.91 9.78
CA GLY A 140 9.19 10.73 10.40
C GLY A 140 9.08 10.10 11.79
N ASN A 141 10.12 9.34 12.20
CA ASN A 141 10.13 8.66 13.48
C ASN A 141 9.99 9.61 14.67
N GLU A 142 10.60 10.80 14.61
CA GLU A 142 10.52 11.82 15.66
C GLU A 142 9.07 12.29 15.87
N ALA A 143 8.39 12.68 14.80
CA ALA A 143 6.99 13.12 14.84
C ALA A 143 6.06 12.00 15.28
N LEU A 144 6.30 10.77 14.83
CA LEU A 144 5.54 9.59 15.24
C LEU A 144 5.65 9.36 16.76
N VAL A 145 6.86 9.40 17.30
CA VAL A 145 7.12 9.20 18.74
C VAL A 145 6.52 10.33 19.57
N ALA A 146 6.70 11.58 19.16
CA ALA A 146 6.15 12.73 19.87
C ALA A 146 4.61 12.64 19.96
N ASN A 147 3.93 12.39 18.84
CA ASN A 147 2.47 12.23 18.83
C ASN A 147 2.01 11.01 19.65
N TRP A 148 2.77 9.90 19.62
CA TRP A 148 2.46 8.74 20.46
C TRP A 148 2.54 9.06 21.94
N ASP A 149 3.59 9.74 22.39
CA ASP A 149 3.77 10.14 23.78
C ASP A 149 2.64 11.09 24.24
N ASP A 150 2.18 11.97 23.36
CA ASP A 150 1.07 12.90 23.63
C ASP A 150 -0.28 12.17 23.79
N ILE A 151 -0.58 11.17 22.96
CA ILE A 151 -1.88 10.47 23.04
C ILE A 151 -1.90 9.35 24.09
N GLN A 152 -0.75 8.79 24.45
CA GLN A 152 -0.64 7.62 25.33
C GLN A 152 -1.35 7.77 26.69
N PRO A 153 -1.29 8.93 27.40
CA PRO A 153 -2.03 9.14 28.64
C PRO A 153 -3.55 8.98 28.48
N TYR A 154 -4.10 9.45 27.37
CA TYR A 154 -5.54 9.38 27.07
C TYR A 154 -5.95 7.96 26.69
N LEU A 155 -5.11 7.22 25.95
CA LEU A 155 -5.33 5.80 25.67
C LEU A 155 -5.42 5.01 26.99
N ARG A 156 -4.52 5.25 27.94
CA ARG A 156 -4.53 4.57 29.25
C ARG A 156 -5.78 4.93 30.08
N MET A 157 -6.26 6.17 30.00
CA MET A 157 -7.49 6.58 30.69
C MET A 157 -8.69 5.79 30.14
N VAL A 158 -8.83 5.72 28.82
CA VAL A 158 -9.92 4.99 28.18
C VAL A 158 -9.79 3.47 28.38
N ASP A 159 -8.58 2.92 28.34
CA ASP A 159 -8.32 1.51 28.70
C ASP A 159 -8.83 1.19 30.11
N SER A 160 -8.59 2.09 31.09
CA SER A 160 -9.07 1.93 32.47
C SER A 160 -10.60 2.08 32.59
N GLU A 161 -11.23 2.99 31.80
CA GLU A 161 -12.69 3.12 31.73
C GLU A 161 -13.33 1.84 31.19
N LEU A 162 -12.75 1.26 30.11
CA LEU A 162 -13.22 0.02 29.47
C LEU A 162 -13.04 -1.19 30.39
N GLU A 163 -11.89 -1.32 31.07
CA GLU A 163 -11.63 -2.40 32.03
C GLU A 163 -12.65 -2.37 33.18
N ALA A 164 -12.94 -1.18 33.72
CA ALA A 164 -13.95 -1.02 34.74
C ALA A 164 -15.37 -1.40 34.27
N ALA A 165 -15.64 -1.27 32.97
CA ALA A 165 -16.90 -1.69 32.34
C ALA A 165 -16.91 -3.18 31.94
N GLY A 166 -15.80 -3.90 32.09
CA GLY A 166 -15.65 -5.30 31.65
C GLY A 166 -15.52 -5.43 30.13
N GLU A 167 -15.09 -4.38 29.42
CA GLU A 167 -14.89 -4.33 27.98
C GLU A 167 -13.42 -4.51 27.62
N LEU A 168 -13.16 -4.89 26.35
CA LEU A 168 -11.81 -4.98 25.82
C LEU A 168 -11.18 -3.58 25.72
N PRO A 169 -9.89 -3.43 26.03
CA PRO A 169 -9.16 -2.16 25.91
C PRO A 169 -9.18 -1.66 24.46
N VAL A 170 -8.71 -0.44 24.25
CA VAL A 170 -8.49 0.14 22.91
C VAL A 170 -7.61 -0.80 22.08
N THR A 171 -8.11 -1.19 20.91
CA THR A 171 -7.42 -2.14 20.01
C THR A 171 -6.26 -1.48 19.25
N PHE A 172 -5.45 -2.28 18.56
CA PHE A 172 -4.38 -1.80 17.68
C PHE A 172 -4.89 -0.74 16.70
N PHE A 173 -5.94 -1.05 15.93
CA PHE A 173 -6.43 -0.16 14.88
C PHE A 173 -7.14 1.08 15.43
N GLU A 174 -7.85 0.96 16.56
CA GLU A 174 -8.43 2.11 17.26
C GLU A 174 -7.34 3.09 17.72
N ALA A 175 -6.25 2.59 18.34
CA ALA A 175 -5.12 3.41 18.79
C ALA A 175 -4.35 4.04 17.61
N LEU A 176 -4.09 3.27 16.54
CA LEU A 176 -3.44 3.76 15.32
C LEU A 176 -4.26 4.87 14.64
N THR A 177 -5.58 4.73 14.59
CA THR A 177 -6.47 5.75 14.00
C THR A 177 -6.40 7.06 14.78
N VAL A 178 -6.42 6.99 16.11
CA VAL A 178 -6.27 8.18 16.96
C VAL A 178 -4.90 8.81 16.79
N LEU A 179 -3.84 8.00 16.71
CA LEU A 179 -2.47 8.48 16.43
C LEU A 179 -2.42 9.24 15.10
N ALA A 180 -3.03 8.67 14.04
CA ALA A 180 -3.09 9.34 12.74
C ALA A 180 -3.84 10.68 12.82
N PHE A 181 -4.97 10.73 13.53
CA PHE A 181 -5.70 11.97 13.73
C PHE A 181 -4.88 13.05 14.44
N ALA A 182 -4.13 12.66 15.48
CA ALA A 182 -3.22 13.58 16.17
C ALA A 182 -2.10 14.07 15.27
N CYS A 183 -1.43 13.17 14.53
CA CYS A 183 -0.36 13.52 13.59
C CYS A 183 -0.82 14.51 12.51
N PHE A 184 -2.02 14.35 11.95
CA PHE A 184 -2.55 15.27 10.95
C PHE A 184 -2.94 16.63 11.53
N ALA A 185 -3.41 16.67 12.78
CA ALA A 185 -3.69 17.93 13.46
C ALA A 185 -2.41 18.68 13.83
N ASP A 186 -1.38 17.96 14.30
CA ASP A 186 -0.07 18.53 14.63
C ASP A 186 0.66 19.06 13.38
N ALA A 187 0.51 18.37 12.25
CA ALA A 187 1.13 18.77 10.97
C ALA A 187 0.35 19.81 10.16
N PRO A 188 -0.59 20.55 10.69
CA PRO A 188 -1.72 21.31 10.14
C PRO A 188 -1.95 21.10 8.62
N VAL A 189 -2.49 19.93 8.27
CA VAL A 189 -2.82 19.60 6.88
C VAL A 189 -4.10 20.31 6.42
N ASP A 190 -4.21 20.59 5.11
CA ASP A 190 -5.39 21.21 4.49
C ASP A 190 -6.51 20.20 4.22
N VAL A 191 -6.15 18.92 4.03
CA VAL A 191 -7.09 17.84 3.74
C VAL A 191 -6.49 16.49 4.11
N VAL A 192 -7.32 15.55 4.59
CA VAL A 192 -6.94 14.15 4.81
C VAL A 192 -7.69 13.24 3.86
N VAL A 193 -6.97 12.35 3.19
CA VAL A 193 -7.52 11.19 2.52
C VAL A 193 -7.43 10.00 3.47
N LEU A 194 -8.59 9.46 3.88
CA LEU A 194 -8.71 8.48 4.95
C LEU A 194 -9.21 7.16 4.40
N GLU A 195 -8.37 6.13 4.39
CA GLU A 195 -8.76 4.78 4.00
C GLU A 195 -9.37 4.03 5.18
N VAL A 196 -10.55 3.44 4.97
CA VAL A 196 -11.21 2.53 5.94
C VAL A 196 -10.41 1.23 6.08
N GLY A 197 -10.14 0.81 7.31
CA GLY A 197 -9.50 -0.47 7.56
C GLY A 197 -10.38 -1.64 7.12
N MET A 198 -11.60 -1.74 7.66
CA MET A 198 -12.55 -2.79 7.33
C MET A 198 -13.99 -2.31 7.45
N GLY A 199 -14.83 -2.64 6.44
CA GLY A 199 -16.24 -2.30 6.48
C GLY A 199 -16.49 -0.80 6.27
N GLY A 200 -16.96 -0.10 7.28
CA GLY A 200 -17.23 1.33 7.23
C GLY A 200 -17.98 1.81 8.47
N GLU A 201 -19.23 1.39 8.70
CA GLU A 201 -20.11 1.88 9.75
C GLU A 201 -19.45 1.92 11.14
N TRP A 202 -18.74 0.86 11.51
CA TRP A 202 -18.10 0.68 12.81
C TRP A 202 -16.56 0.73 12.75
N ASP A 203 -15.99 1.06 11.60
CA ASP A 203 -14.55 1.25 11.47
C ASP A 203 -14.10 2.48 12.25
N SER A 204 -12.96 2.40 12.94
CA SER A 204 -12.44 3.49 13.77
C SER A 204 -12.29 4.81 13.00
N THR A 205 -11.99 4.75 11.71
CA THR A 205 -11.88 5.93 10.84
C THR A 205 -13.21 6.67 10.69
N ASN A 206 -14.35 6.00 10.94
CA ASN A 206 -15.69 6.59 10.82
C ASN A 206 -16.05 7.55 11.98
N VAL A 207 -15.14 7.77 12.93
CA VAL A 207 -15.24 8.86 13.91
C VAL A 207 -15.04 10.22 13.23
N ALA A 208 -14.31 10.26 12.10
CA ALA A 208 -14.15 11.46 11.27
C ALA A 208 -15.43 11.76 10.44
N ASP A 209 -15.64 13.05 10.13
CA ASP A 209 -16.75 13.53 9.32
C ASP A 209 -16.30 13.74 7.86
N GLY A 210 -16.42 12.67 7.03
CA GLY A 210 -16.05 12.72 5.61
C GLY A 210 -16.95 13.64 4.78
N LEU A 211 -16.39 14.66 4.15
CA LEU A 211 -17.10 15.54 3.20
C LEU A 211 -17.36 14.82 1.87
N VAL A 212 -16.44 13.97 1.46
CA VAL A 212 -16.57 13.10 0.28
C VAL A 212 -16.43 11.64 0.73
N ALA A 213 -17.44 10.84 0.42
CA ALA A 213 -17.43 9.38 0.65
C ALA A 213 -17.15 8.65 -0.65
N VAL A 214 -16.08 7.89 -0.72
CA VAL A 214 -15.63 7.21 -1.93
C VAL A 214 -15.78 5.70 -1.79
N PHE A 215 -16.40 5.08 -2.79
CA PHE A 215 -16.61 3.64 -2.87
C PHE A 215 -15.84 3.06 -4.04
N THR A 216 -14.76 2.34 -3.77
CA THR A 216 -14.10 1.49 -4.76
C THR A 216 -14.89 0.20 -4.96
N PRO A 217 -14.59 -0.67 -5.95
CA PRO A 217 -15.38 -1.87 -6.21
C PRO A 217 -15.62 -2.73 -4.96
N ILE A 218 -16.87 -3.12 -4.74
CA ILE A 218 -17.32 -3.98 -3.63
C ILE A 218 -17.49 -5.40 -4.15
N ALA A 219 -16.86 -6.36 -3.48
CA ALA A 219 -16.92 -7.79 -3.76
C ALA A 219 -17.00 -8.59 -2.45
N LEU A 220 -17.12 -9.90 -2.54
CA LEU A 220 -17.06 -10.78 -1.38
C LEU A 220 -15.64 -10.79 -0.80
N ASP A 221 -15.51 -10.33 0.43
CA ASP A 221 -14.32 -10.43 1.27
C ASP A 221 -14.75 -10.26 2.73
N HIS A 222 -13.96 -10.78 3.67
CA HIS A 222 -14.26 -10.72 5.10
C HIS A 222 -15.70 -11.14 5.49
N MET A 223 -16.24 -12.17 4.80
CA MET A 223 -17.66 -12.55 4.90
C MET A 223 -18.10 -12.91 6.32
N HIS A 224 -17.21 -13.46 7.13
CA HIS A 224 -17.47 -13.80 8.53
C HIS A 224 -17.66 -12.57 9.44
N ARG A 225 -17.29 -11.36 8.96
CA ARG A 225 -17.38 -10.08 9.69
C ARG A 225 -18.40 -9.12 9.10
N LEU A 226 -18.41 -9.00 7.76
CA LEU A 226 -19.22 -8.00 7.06
C LEU A 226 -20.55 -8.56 6.55
N GLY A 227 -20.75 -9.89 6.63
CA GLY A 227 -21.92 -10.58 6.11
C GLY A 227 -21.61 -11.43 4.87
N SER A 228 -22.49 -12.37 4.57
CA SER A 228 -22.29 -13.39 3.54
C SER A 228 -22.75 -12.97 2.14
N THR A 229 -23.30 -11.76 1.99
CA THR A 229 -23.80 -11.24 0.71
C THR A 229 -23.23 -9.87 0.39
N ILE A 230 -23.10 -9.56 -0.90
CA ILE A 230 -22.63 -8.25 -1.37
C ILE A 230 -23.50 -7.12 -0.81
N ALA A 231 -24.82 -7.31 -0.71
CA ALA A 231 -25.73 -6.32 -0.16
C ALA A 231 -25.43 -5.99 1.32
N GLN A 232 -25.09 -6.99 2.13
CA GLN A 232 -24.72 -6.79 3.54
C GLN A 232 -23.39 -6.07 3.66
N ILE A 233 -22.37 -6.51 2.89
CA ILE A 233 -21.06 -5.87 2.85
C ILE A 233 -21.18 -4.41 2.43
N ALA A 234 -21.97 -4.13 1.38
CA ALA A 234 -22.20 -2.78 0.90
C ALA A 234 -22.96 -1.90 1.90
N ALA A 235 -23.92 -2.45 2.63
CA ALA A 235 -24.65 -1.73 3.68
C ALA A 235 -23.69 -1.28 4.81
N THR A 236 -22.81 -2.18 5.30
CA THR A 236 -21.80 -1.83 6.30
C THR A 236 -20.83 -0.77 5.79
N LYS A 237 -20.41 -0.87 4.52
CA LYS A 237 -19.52 0.13 3.90
C LYS A 237 -20.21 1.48 3.72
N ALA A 238 -21.49 1.51 3.37
CA ALA A 238 -22.28 2.73 3.21
C ALA A 238 -22.42 3.54 4.52
N GLY A 239 -22.11 2.94 5.68
CA GLY A 239 -22.09 3.63 6.96
C GLY A 239 -21.05 4.75 7.10
N ILE A 240 -20.12 4.93 6.14
CA ILE A 240 -19.23 6.09 6.13
C ILE A 240 -19.88 7.38 5.58
N ILE A 241 -21.05 7.25 4.93
CA ILE A 241 -21.74 8.40 4.34
C ILE A 241 -22.29 9.29 5.46
N LYS A 242 -21.81 10.52 5.50
CA LYS A 242 -22.27 11.55 6.45
C LYS A 242 -23.41 12.37 5.81
N PRO A 243 -24.26 13.01 6.64
CA PRO A 243 -25.32 13.87 6.10
C PRO A 243 -24.79 14.92 5.13
N ALA A 244 -25.46 15.07 3.99
CA ALA A 244 -25.14 16.00 2.92
C ALA A 244 -23.72 15.86 2.31
N ALA A 245 -23.11 14.68 2.42
CA ALA A 245 -21.82 14.39 1.80
C ALA A 245 -21.92 14.27 0.28
N SER A 246 -20.80 14.45 -0.43
CA SER A 246 -20.66 14.05 -1.83
C SER A 246 -20.22 12.59 -1.91
N ILE A 247 -20.97 11.74 -2.60
CA ILE A 247 -20.64 10.33 -2.79
C ILE A 247 -20.08 10.12 -4.18
N VAL A 248 -18.92 9.47 -4.26
CA VAL A 248 -18.29 9.01 -5.52
C VAL A 248 -18.16 7.50 -5.47
N SER A 249 -18.77 6.80 -6.43
CA SER A 249 -18.74 5.35 -6.49
C SER A 249 -18.14 4.87 -7.80
N ALA A 250 -17.15 3.97 -7.72
CA ALA A 250 -16.81 3.12 -8.85
C ALA A 250 -18.05 2.36 -9.33
N ARG A 251 -17.97 1.77 -10.52
CA ARG A 251 -19.01 0.87 -11.01
C ARG A 251 -19.21 -0.28 -10.03
N GLN A 252 -20.45 -0.53 -9.65
CA GLN A 252 -20.84 -1.56 -8.69
C GLN A 252 -21.77 -2.59 -9.32
N VAL A 253 -21.82 -3.77 -8.74
CA VAL A 253 -22.91 -4.70 -9.00
C VAL A 253 -24.24 -4.15 -8.44
N PRO A 254 -25.40 -4.52 -9.00
CA PRO A 254 -26.69 -3.91 -8.66
C PRO A 254 -27.00 -3.92 -7.15
N GLU A 255 -26.68 -5.00 -6.45
CA GLU A 255 -26.94 -5.16 -5.02
C GLU A 255 -26.13 -4.19 -4.16
N ALA A 256 -24.86 -3.93 -4.54
CA ALA A 256 -24.00 -2.97 -3.86
C ALA A 256 -24.47 -1.53 -4.14
N LEU A 257 -24.76 -1.21 -5.41
CA LEU A 257 -25.23 0.11 -5.79
C LEU A 257 -26.55 0.46 -5.07
N ALA A 258 -27.48 -0.49 -4.99
CA ALA A 258 -28.74 -0.28 -4.28
C ALA A 258 -28.57 -0.02 -2.78
N ALA A 259 -27.53 -0.55 -2.15
CA ALA A 259 -27.24 -0.27 -0.74
C ALA A 259 -26.67 1.16 -0.57
N ILE A 260 -25.76 1.58 -1.45
CA ILE A 260 -25.17 2.93 -1.47
C ILE A 260 -26.27 3.97 -1.76
N ASP A 261 -27.13 3.76 -2.75
CA ASP A 261 -28.21 4.67 -3.14
C ASP A 261 -29.23 4.88 -2.02
N ARG A 262 -29.59 3.81 -1.31
CA ARG A 262 -30.44 3.92 -0.11
C ARG A 262 -29.80 4.78 0.98
N ALA A 263 -28.50 4.59 1.23
CA ALA A 263 -27.79 5.39 2.22
C ALA A 263 -27.69 6.86 1.77
N ALA A 264 -27.41 7.11 0.50
CA ALA A 264 -27.39 8.44 -0.09
C ALA A 264 -28.72 9.17 0.10
N THR A 265 -29.83 8.48 -0.16
CA THR A 265 -31.19 9.02 0.04
C THR A 265 -31.45 9.36 1.50
N LEU A 266 -31.07 8.48 2.44
CA LEU A 266 -31.28 8.69 3.88
C LEU A 266 -30.45 9.84 4.46
N THR A 267 -29.29 10.13 3.87
CA THR A 267 -28.36 11.17 4.33
C THR A 267 -28.48 12.46 3.51
N GLU A 268 -29.41 12.54 2.56
CA GLU A 268 -29.59 13.66 1.65
C GLU A 268 -28.28 14.01 0.89
N SER A 269 -27.51 12.97 0.52
CA SER A 269 -26.20 13.08 -0.11
C SER A 269 -26.31 12.98 -1.64
N SER A 270 -25.44 13.68 -2.36
CA SER A 270 -25.33 13.53 -3.82
C SER A 270 -24.55 12.25 -4.16
N LEU A 271 -24.94 11.56 -5.25
CA LEU A 271 -24.29 10.32 -5.69
C LEU A 271 -23.82 10.42 -7.14
N ALA A 272 -22.51 10.36 -7.36
CA ALA A 272 -21.88 10.24 -8.67
C ALA A 272 -21.36 8.82 -8.87
N VAL A 273 -21.82 8.15 -9.92
CA VAL A 273 -21.46 6.74 -10.24
C VAL A 273 -20.67 6.67 -11.53
N GLU A 274 -19.62 5.84 -11.53
CA GLU A 274 -18.83 5.55 -12.72
C GLU A 274 -19.70 4.88 -13.82
N GLY A 275 -19.56 5.39 -15.03
CA GLY A 275 -20.36 4.99 -16.20
C GLY A 275 -21.55 5.92 -16.45
N ASP A 276 -21.99 6.67 -15.44
CA ASP A 276 -23.04 7.69 -15.54
C ASP A 276 -22.47 9.10 -15.38
N ALA A 277 -22.09 9.51 -14.18
CA ALA A 277 -21.59 10.86 -13.87
C ALA A 277 -20.16 11.09 -14.39
N PHE A 278 -19.31 10.08 -14.28
CA PHE A 278 -17.92 10.11 -14.77
C PHE A 278 -17.55 8.76 -15.40
N ALA A 279 -16.46 8.66 -16.14
CA ALA A 279 -16.03 7.42 -16.76
C ALA A 279 -14.56 7.43 -17.15
N LEU A 280 -13.92 6.27 -17.10
CA LEU A 280 -12.72 5.97 -17.88
C LEU A 280 -13.12 5.83 -19.34
N GLU A 281 -12.56 6.64 -20.24
CA GLU A 281 -12.91 6.64 -21.68
C GLU A 281 -11.98 5.76 -22.51
N SER A 282 -10.68 5.77 -22.17
CA SER A 282 -9.68 4.93 -22.86
C SER A 282 -8.47 4.66 -21.99
N THR A 283 -7.79 3.55 -22.31
CA THR A 283 -6.48 3.17 -21.80
C THR A 283 -5.56 2.76 -22.93
N THR A 284 -4.29 3.10 -22.86
CA THR A 284 -3.26 2.67 -23.81
C THR A 284 -1.99 2.34 -23.04
N VAL A 285 -1.41 1.18 -23.29
CA VAL A 285 -0.15 0.76 -22.67
C VAL A 285 0.97 1.72 -23.05
N ALA A 286 1.75 2.14 -22.07
CA ALA A 286 2.92 2.99 -22.24
C ALA A 286 4.12 2.42 -21.50
N VAL A 287 5.32 2.92 -21.80
CA VAL A 287 6.53 2.54 -21.06
C VAL A 287 6.44 3.05 -19.62
N GLY A 288 6.56 2.16 -18.66
CA GLY A 288 6.49 2.48 -17.23
C GLY A 288 5.06 2.71 -16.70
N GLY A 289 4.01 2.38 -17.46
CA GLY A 289 2.63 2.59 -17.04
C GLY A 289 1.63 2.55 -18.19
N GLN A 290 0.68 3.47 -18.17
CA GLN A 290 -0.38 3.59 -19.16
C GLN A 290 -0.80 5.05 -19.35
N VAL A 291 -1.34 5.38 -20.52
CA VAL A 291 -2.00 6.66 -20.81
C VAL A 291 -3.51 6.45 -20.75
N ILE A 292 -4.19 7.27 -19.99
CA ILE A 292 -5.64 7.18 -19.78
C ILE A 292 -6.33 8.46 -20.22
N SER A 293 -7.58 8.35 -20.63
CA SER A 293 -8.47 9.51 -20.82
C SER A 293 -9.71 9.33 -19.94
N VAL A 294 -10.05 10.37 -19.19
CA VAL A 294 -11.11 10.33 -18.19
C VAL A 294 -12.12 11.44 -18.47
N ARG A 295 -13.40 11.09 -18.52
CA ARG A 295 -14.49 12.03 -18.34
C ARG A 295 -14.79 12.11 -16.85
N GLY A 296 -14.37 13.19 -16.20
CA GLY A 296 -14.68 13.49 -14.81
C GLY A 296 -16.15 13.93 -14.64
N ILE A 297 -16.51 14.35 -13.43
CA ILE A 297 -17.84 14.89 -13.11
C ILE A 297 -18.01 16.28 -13.78
N ALA A 298 -16.98 17.13 -13.67
CA ALA A 298 -17.00 18.52 -14.14
C ALA A 298 -16.16 18.74 -15.40
N GLY A 299 -15.18 17.88 -15.72
CA GLY A 299 -14.25 18.07 -16.83
C GLY A 299 -13.98 16.83 -17.65
N ARG A 300 -13.27 17.02 -18.79
CA ARG A 300 -12.67 15.93 -19.57
C ARG A 300 -11.15 16.08 -19.56
N TYR A 301 -10.46 14.99 -19.32
CA TYR A 301 -9.02 14.94 -19.12
C TYR A 301 -8.41 13.89 -20.06
N PRO A 302 -8.03 14.27 -21.29
CA PRO A 302 -7.39 13.37 -22.23
C PRO A 302 -5.93 13.14 -21.89
N GLU A 303 -5.39 12.01 -22.32
CA GLU A 303 -3.95 11.69 -22.39
C GLU A 303 -3.15 11.89 -21.07
N LEU A 304 -3.75 11.49 -19.93
CA LEU A 304 -3.08 11.51 -18.65
C LEU A 304 -2.15 10.29 -18.51
N PHE A 305 -0.89 10.49 -18.17
CA PHE A 305 0.03 9.39 -17.87
C PHE A 305 -0.19 8.90 -16.43
N LEU A 306 -0.34 7.59 -16.27
CA LEU A 306 -0.47 6.90 -14.99
C LEU A 306 0.66 5.88 -14.87
N PRO A 307 1.62 6.03 -13.92
CA PRO A 307 2.76 5.11 -13.73
C PRO A 307 2.38 3.82 -13.00
N LEU A 308 1.16 3.34 -13.18
CA LEU A 308 0.62 2.13 -12.60
C LEU A 308 0.04 1.24 -13.70
N PHE A 309 0.22 -0.07 -13.58
CA PHE A 309 -0.24 -1.04 -14.57
C PHE A 309 -1.61 -1.61 -14.23
N GLY A 310 -2.39 -1.93 -15.24
CA GLY A 310 -3.67 -2.62 -15.14
C GLY A 310 -4.88 -1.71 -15.28
N ASP A 311 -5.91 -2.21 -15.99
CA ASP A 311 -7.17 -1.48 -16.25
C ASP A 311 -7.87 -1.09 -14.94
N HIS A 312 -7.70 -1.91 -13.89
CA HIS A 312 -8.23 -1.59 -12.56
C HIS A 312 -7.59 -0.34 -11.95
N GLN A 313 -6.29 -0.06 -12.23
CA GLN A 313 -5.65 1.17 -11.77
C GLN A 313 -6.14 2.39 -12.55
N ALA A 314 -6.40 2.24 -13.84
CA ALA A 314 -7.03 3.29 -14.65
C ALA A 314 -8.45 3.63 -14.15
N ALA A 315 -9.24 2.62 -13.79
CA ALA A 315 -10.56 2.82 -13.17
C ALA A 315 -10.44 3.49 -11.78
N ASN A 316 -9.49 3.07 -10.94
CA ASN A 316 -9.23 3.72 -9.66
C ASN A 316 -8.82 5.20 -9.84
N ALA A 317 -8.05 5.52 -10.88
CA ALA A 317 -7.69 6.91 -11.21
C ALA A 317 -8.91 7.75 -11.57
N ALA A 318 -9.85 7.20 -12.35
CA ALA A 318 -11.10 7.90 -12.66
C ALA A 318 -11.93 8.21 -11.40
N VAL A 319 -11.98 7.27 -10.44
CA VAL A 319 -12.63 7.47 -9.13
C VAL A 319 -11.89 8.54 -8.31
N ALA A 320 -10.56 8.50 -8.28
CA ALA A 320 -9.75 9.50 -7.56
C ALA A 320 -9.96 10.91 -8.13
N ILE A 321 -9.96 11.06 -9.47
CA ILE A 321 -10.25 12.34 -10.14
C ILE A 321 -11.63 12.85 -9.76
N ALA A 322 -12.67 12.01 -9.84
CA ALA A 322 -14.04 12.37 -9.47
C ALA A 322 -14.16 12.78 -7.99
N ALA A 323 -13.42 12.11 -7.09
CA ALA A 323 -13.37 12.44 -5.67
C ALA A 323 -12.74 13.82 -5.44
N VAL A 324 -11.64 14.13 -6.13
CA VAL A 324 -10.96 15.43 -6.04
C VAL A 324 -11.80 16.55 -6.66
N GLU A 325 -12.48 16.32 -7.80
CA GLU A 325 -13.46 17.28 -8.37
C GLU A 325 -14.58 17.58 -7.37
N SER A 326 -15.10 16.53 -6.71
CA SER A 326 -16.16 16.68 -5.69
C SER A 326 -15.66 17.49 -4.50
N PHE A 327 -14.43 17.27 -4.06
CA PHE A 327 -13.83 17.97 -2.92
C PHE A 327 -13.49 19.43 -3.24
N LEU A 328 -12.76 19.71 -4.32
CA LEU A 328 -12.27 21.06 -4.65
C LEU A 328 -13.33 21.96 -5.26
N GLY A 329 -14.29 21.40 -5.97
CA GLY A 329 -15.26 22.18 -6.75
C GLY A 329 -16.73 21.77 -6.57
N GLY A 330 -17.05 20.91 -5.60
CA GLY A 330 -18.39 20.37 -5.41
C GLY A 330 -18.93 19.65 -6.65
N GLY A 331 -18.04 19.09 -7.48
CA GLY A 331 -18.39 18.43 -8.75
C GLY A 331 -18.85 19.38 -9.87
N SER A 332 -18.68 20.68 -9.70
CA SER A 332 -19.13 21.69 -10.69
C SER A 332 -17.99 22.42 -11.39
N ARG A 333 -16.77 22.27 -10.91
CA ARG A 333 -15.57 22.93 -11.45
C ARG A 333 -14.56 21.90 -11.91
N ALA A 334 -14.14 21.96 -13.17
CA ALA A 334 -13.06 21.15 -13.69
C ALA A 334 -11.72 21.45 -13.00
N LEU A 335 -10.90 20.41 -12.85
CA LEU A 335 -9.50 20.54 -12.40
C LEU A 335 -8.65 21.14 -13.51
N ASP A 336 -7.55 21.78 -13.15
CA ASP A 336 -6.54 22.16 -14.12
C ASP A 336 -5.88 20.90 -14.69
N HIS A 337 -5.83 20.78 -16.02
CA HIS A 337 -5.34 19.58 -16.70
C HIS A 337 -3.86 19.30 -16.41
N ASP A 338 -3.03 20.34 -16.42
CA ASP A 338 -1.58 20.16 -16.26
C ASP A 338 -1.23 19.78 -14.82
N VAL A 339 -1.91 20.39 -13.85
CA VAL A 339 -1.78 20.04 -12.43
C VAL A 339 -2.28 18.64 -12.14
N LEU A 340 -3.41 18.24 -12.73
CA LEU A 340 -3.91 16.87 -12.63
C LEU A 340 -2.94 15.86 -13.24
N ALA A 341 -2.38 16.16 -14.41
CA ALA A 341 -1.40 15.31 -15.10
C ALA A 341 -0.14 15.12 -14.24
N GLU A 342 0.37 16.19 -13.62
CA GLU A 342 1.51 16.13 -12.67
C GLU A 342 1.17 15.25 -11.46
N GLY A 343 0.02 15.44 -10.84
CA GLY A 343 -0.42 14.67 -9.69
C GLY A 343 -0.56 13.19 -9.99
N LEU A 344 -1.11 12.80 -11.15
CA LEU A 344 -1.18 11.40 -11.56
C LEU A 344 0.17 10.81 -11.94
N ALA A 345 1.02 11.56 -12.64
CA ALA A 345 2.33 11.10 -13.08
C ALA A 345 3.30 10.82 -11.90
N THR A 346 3.04 11.43 -10.73
CA THR A 346 3.81 11.20 -9.50
C THR A 346 3.15 10.22 -8.53
N ALA A 347 1.96 9.71 -8.86
CA ALA A 347 1.23 8.77 -8.00
C ALA A 347 1.95 7.44 -7.89
N THR A 348 2.06 6.92 -6.68
CA THR A 348 2.68 5.62 -6.39
C THR A 348 1.71 4.70 -5.67
N SER A 349 1.82 3.40 -5.91
CA SER A 349 1.06 2.38 -5.17
C SER A 349 1.95 1.16 -4.90
N PRO A 350 2.82 1.24 -3.88
CA PRO A 350 3.75 0.17 -3.56
C PRO A 350 3.04 -1.18 -3.36
N GLY A 351 3.67 -2.27 -3.83
CA GLY A 351 3.10 -3.61 -3.76
C GLY A 351 1.93 -3.85 -4.73
N ARG A 352 1.74 -3.00 -5.76
CA ARG A 352 0.71 -3.17 -6.79
C ARG A 352 1.36 -3.24 -8.16
N LEU A 353 1.48 -4.44 -8.72
CA LEU A 353 2.21 -4.73 -9.98
C LEU A 353 3.56 -4.00 -10.04
N GLN A 354 4.26 -4.01 -8.91
CA GLN A 354 5.54 -3.35 -8.75
C GLN A 354 6.67 -4.27 -9.20
N THR A 355 7.60 -3.75 -9.99
CA THR A 355 8.84 -4.45 -10.34
C THR A 355 9.89 -4.18 -9.27
N LEU A 356 10.43 -5.25 -8.66
CA LEU A 356 11.54 -5.19 -7.68
C LEU A 356 12.91 -5.37 -8.33
N GLY A 357 12.97 -6.03 -9.48
CA GLY A 357 14.22 -6.29 -10.22
C GLY A 357 13.93 -6.51 -11.70
N THR A 358 14.91 -6.25 -12.54
CA THR A 358 14.81 -6.40 -14.00
C THR A 358 15.69 -7.50 -14.57
N ASP A 359 16.62 -8.03 -13.77
CA ASP A 359 17.55 -9.11 -14.18
C ASP A 359 17.73 -10.12 -13.01
N PRO A 360 16.93 -11.18 -12.98
CA PRO A 360 15.71 -11.42 -13.75
C PRO A 360 14.54 -10.50 -13.32
N THR A 361 13.50 -10.41 -14.17
CA THR A 361 12.30 -9.63 -13.83
C THR A 361 11.57 -10.26 -12.65
N VAL A 362 11.44 -9.51 -11.54
CA VAL A 362 10.67 -9.88 -10.36
C VAL A 362 9.54 -8.87 -10.16
N ILE A 363 8.31 -9.36 -10.19
CA ILE A 363 7.09 -8.57 -10.02
C ILE A 363 6.43 -8.98 -8.71
N ILE A 364 5.93 -7.99 -7.96
CA ILE A 364 5.14 -8.23 -6.76
C ILE A 364 3.74 -7.64 -6.91
N ASP A 365 2.74 -8.30 -6.33
CA ASP A 365 1.38 -7.77 -6.21
C ASP A 365 0.68 -8.30 -4.96
N ALA A 366 0.01 -7.42 -4.23
CA ALA A 366 -0.69 -7.76 -2.99
C ALA A 366 -2.12 -8.29 -3.21
N ALA A 367 -2.42 -8.92 -4.34
CA ALA A 367 -3.68 -9.63 -4.55
C ALA A 367 -3.81 -10.77 -3.52
N HIS A 368 -4.92 -10.77 -2.79
CA HIS A 368 -5.16 -11.68 -1.67
C HIS A 368 -6.61 -12.20 -1.60
N ASN A 369 -7.37 -12.01 -2.68
CA ASN A 369 -8.70 -12.57 -2.89
C ASN A 369 -8.91 -12.88 -4.37
N PRO A 370 -9.91 -13.72 -4.76
CA PRO A 370 -10.10 -14.13 -6.15
C PRO A 370 -10.35 -12.96 -7.11
N HIS A 371 -11.04 -11.92 -6.66
CA HIS A 371 -11.29 -10.73 -7.48
C HIS A 371 -9.99 -9.98 -7.80
N GLY A 372 -9.11 -9.80 -6.80
CA GLY A 372 -7.78 -9.21 -6.98
C GLY A 372 -6.89 -10.08 -7.87
N ALA A 373 -6.87 -11.40 -7.65
CA ALA A 373 -6.11 -12.34 -8.45
C ALA A 373 -6.52 -12.33 -9.93
N ARG A 374 -7.82 -12.22 -10.22
CA ARG A 374 -8.34 -12.07 -11.59
C ARG A 374 -7.86 -10.78 -12.23
N ALA A 375 -7.90 -9.65 -11.52
CA ALA A 375 -7.42 -8.38 -12.02
C ALA A 375 -5.91 -8.41 -12.30
N LEU A 376 -5.13 -9.03 -11.40
CA LEU A 376 -3.70 -9.26 -11.56
C LEU A 376 -3.41 -10.13 -12.79
N ALA A 377 -4.10 -11.25 -12.95
CA ALA A 377 -3.94 -12.14 -14.11
C ALA A 377 -4.23 -11.43 -15.43
N ALA A 378 -5.27 -10.63 -15.50
CA ALA A 378 -5.61 -9.82 -16.66
C ALA A 378 -4.52 -8.79 -16.98
N ALA A 379 -4.03 -8.08 -15.96
CA ALA A 379 -2.99 -7.08 -16.13
C ALA A 379 -1.65 -7.69 -16.58
N LEU A 380 -1.25 -8.85 -16.03
CA LEU A 380 -0.04 -9.55 -16.48
C LEU A 380 -0.09 -9.92 -17.96
N ARG A 381 -1.23 -10.40 -18.45
CA ARG A 381 -1.39 -10.73 -19.87
C ARG A 381 -1.35 -9.52 -20.80
N THR A 382 -1.77 -8.37 -20.32
CA THR A 382 -1.90 -7.14 -21.13
C THR A 382 -0.62 -6.31 -21.14
N TYR A 383 0.03 -6.18 -19.97
CA TYR A 383 1.10 -5.19 -19.78
C TYR A 383 2.50 -5.81 -19.73
N PHE A 384 2.61 -7.14 -19.53
CA PHE A 384 3.90 -7.82 -19.39
C PHE A 384 4.09 -8.89 -20.46
N HIS A 385 5.30 -8.99 -20.99
CA HIS A 385 5.67 -9.96 -22.01
C HIS A 385 6.75 -10.88 -21.47
N PHE A 386 6.33 -12.01 -20.95
CA PHE A 386 7.20 -13.13 -20.59
C PHE A 386 6.76 -14.41 -21.31
N ARG A 387 7.69 -15.35 -21.51
CA ARG A 387 7.38 -16.67 -22.10
C ARG A 387 6.94 -17.67 -21.05
N GLU A 388 7.58 -17.62 -19.87
CA GLU A 388 7.32 -18.49 -18.74
C GLU A 388 7.38 -17.68 -17.44
N LEU A 389 6.50 -18.04 -16.53
CA LEU A 389 6.37 -17.38 -15.21
C LEU A 389 6.53 -18.40 -14.10
N VAL A 390 7.32 -18.09 -13.09
CA VAL A 390 7.25 -18.76 -11.80
C VAL A 390 6.39 -17.93 -10.84
N LEU A 391 5.38 -18.57 -10.28
CA LEU A 391 4.49 -17.99 -9.26
C LEU A 391 5.01 -18.38 -7.88
N VAL A 392 5.49 -17.41 -7.10
CA VAL A 392 5.80 -17.57 -5.67
C VAL A 392 4.58 -17.13 -4.87
N VAL A 393 3.95 -18.05 -4.15
CA VAL A 393 2.65 -17.81 -3.49
C VAL A 393 2.66 -18.24 -2.02
N GLY A 394 2.14 -17.33 -1.16
CA GLY A 394 1.86 -17.60 0.25
C GLY A 394 0.59 -16.86 0.67
N ILE A 395 -0.36 -17.56 1.26
CA ILE A 395 -1.74 -17.12 1.48
C ILE A 395 -2.08 -17.20 2.98
N LEU A 396 -2.93 -16.29 3.45
CA LEU A 396 -3.41 -16.28 4.83
C LEU A 396 -4.64 -17.20 4.98
N GLU A 397 -4.82 -17.79 6.16
CA GLU A 397 -5.86 -18.79 6.49
C GLU A 397 -7.30 -18.26 6.26
N ASP A 398 -7.52 -16.95 6.46
CA ASP A 398 -8.84 -16.32 6.31
C ASP A 398 -9.22 -16.00 4.86
N LYS A 399 -8.40 -16.38 3.89
CA LYS A 399 -8.59 -16.08 2.46
C LYS A 399 -9.02 -17.30 1.65
N ASP A 400 -9.68 -17.04 0.53
CA ASP A 400 -10.04 -18.07 -0.44
C ASP A 400 -8.81 -18.46 -1.27
N ALA A 401 -7.98 -19.35 -0.72
CA ALA A 401 -6.75 -19.80 -1.34
C ALA A 401 -7.00 -20.47 -2.68
N ARG A 402 -8.06 -21.29 -2.80
CA ARG A 402 -8.40 -21.98 -4.04
C ARG A 402 -8.76 -20.97 -5.13
N GLY A 403 -9.65 -20.02 -4.85
CA GLY A 403 -10.03 -19.01 -5.84
C GLY A 403 -8.87 -18.12 -6.29
N ILE A 404 -7.86 -17.88 -5.44
CA ILE A 404 -6.63 -17.16 -5.83
C ILE A 404 -5.79 -18.03 -6.78
N VAL A 405 -5.56 -19.28 -6.42
CA VAL A 405 -4.74 -20.22 -7.21
C VAL A 405 -5.40 -20.52 -8.56
N ASP A 406 -6.71 -20.74 -8.61
CA ASP A 406 -7.45 -20.99 -9.85
C ASP A 406 -7.30 -19.86 -10.90
N GLU A 407 -7.19 -18.59 -10.45
CA GLU A 407 -6.99 -17.44 -11.34
C GLU A 407 -5.53 -17.28 -11.82
N LEU A 408 -4.54 -17.66 -11.00
CA LEU A 408 -3.12 -17.38 -11.27
C LEU A 408 -2.35 -18.59 -11.82
N ALA A 409 -2.70 -19.80 -11.43
CA ALA A 409 -2.01 -21.03 -11.87
C ALA A 409 -1.95 -21.18 -13.40
N PRO A 410 -2.98 -20.79 -14.18
CA PRO A 410 -2.92 -20.88 -15.64
C PRO A 410 -1.84 -19.99 -16.30
N LEU A 411 -1.21 -19.08 -15.55
CA LEU A 411 -0.11 -18.24 -16.02
C LEU A 411 1.27 -18.83 -15.71
N ALA A 412 1.33 -19.78 -14.79
CA ALA A 412 2.57 -20.25 -14.19
C ALA A 412 3.08 -21.53 -14.88
N ALA A 413 4.34 -21.54 -15.30
CA ALA A 413 5.07 -22.74 -15.66
C ALA A 413 5.52 -23.50 -14.39
N ARG A 414 5.82 -22.76 -13.31
CA ARG A 414 6.18 -23.27 -12.00
C ARG A 414 5.44 -22.54 -10.89
N ILE A 415 5.12 -23.25 -9.81
CA ILE A 415 4.53 -22.68 -8.60
C ILE A 415 5.44 -23.04 -7.41
N HIS A 416 5.99 -22.00 -6.79
CA HIS A 416 6.72 -22.09 -5.53
C HIS A 416 5.78 -21.74 -4.39
N VAL A 417 5.42 -22.73 -3.61
CA VAL A 417 4.55 -22.55 -2.45
C VAL A 417 5.42 -22.23 -1.25
N THR A 418 5.09 -21.16 -0.55
CA THR A 418 5.80 -20.72 0.64
C THR A 418 4.84 -20.07 1.65
N GLN A 419 5.38 -19.51 2.73
CA GLN A 419 4.61 -18.81 3.76
C GLN A 419 5.32 -17.53 4.15
N SER A 420 4.57 -16.54 4.64
CA SER A 420 5.12 -15.37 5.32
C SER A 420 5.32 -15.65 6.81
N HIS A 421 6.05 -14.77 7.52
CA HIS A 421 6.23 -14.85 8.97
C HIS A 421 4.96 -14.51 9.79
N SER A 422 3.84 -14.28 9.13
CA SER A 422 2.56 -14.00 9.81
C SER A 422 2.03 -15.27 10.49
N ASP A 423 1.61 -15.15 11.76
CA ASP A 423 0.91 -16.21 12.49
C ASP A 423 -0.39 -16.68 11.82
N ARG A 424 -0.87 -15.91 10.82
CA ARG A 424 -2.07 -16.22 10.03
C ARG A 424 -1.74 -16.87 8.69
N ALA A 425 -0.49 -17.11 8.37
CA ALA A 425 -0.12 -17.75 7.12
C ALA A 425 -0.56 -19.23 7.14
N ILE A 426 -1.13 -19.70 6.03
CA ILE A 426 -1.26 -21.15 5.82
C ILE A 426 0.16 -21.71 5.78
N PRO A 427 0.48 -22.75 6.58
CA PRO A 427 1.79 -23.41 6.51
C PRO A 427 2.13 -23.84 5.09
N ALA A 428 3.37 -23.66 4.65
CA ALA A 428 3.79 -23.95 3.28
C ALA A 428 3.44 -25.41 2.88
N SER A 429 3.66 -26.38 3.76
CA SER A 429 3.33 -27.79 3.53
C SER A 429 1.82 -28.01 3.31
N GLU A 430 0.97 -27.37 4.13
CA GLU A 430 -0.49 -27.49 3.99
C GLU A 430 -0.98 -26.82 2.68
N LEU A 431 -0.42 -25.66 2.34
CA LEU A 431 -0.78 -24.99 1.08
C LEU A 431 -0.27 -25.79 -0.13
N ALA A 432 0.91 -26.40 -0.04
CA ALA A 432 1.47 -27.25 -1.09
C ALA A 432 0.61 -28.49 -1.38
N GLU A 433 0.14 -29.18 -0.34
CA GLU A 433 -0.81 -30.30 -0.48
C GLU A 433 -2.08 -29.87 -1.22
N LYS A 434 -2.65 -28.72 -0.84
CA LYS A 434 -3.84 -28.16 -1.49
C LYS A 434 -3.58 -27.79 -2.96
N VAL A 435 -2.45 -27.13 -3.24
CA VAL A 435 -2.06 -26.75 -4.61
C VAL A 435 -1.80 -27.99 -5.47
N GLU A 436 -1.24 -29.07 -4.91
CA GLU A 436 -1.08 -30.34 -5.62
C GLU A 436 -2.41 -30.95 -6.03
N GLU A 437 -3.44 -30.83 -5.17
CA GLU A 437 -4.79 -31.29 -5.50
C GLU A 437 -5.47 -30.43 -6.60
N TRP A 438 -5.23 -29.11 -6.59
CA TRP A 438 -5.94 -28.17 -7.47
C TRP A 438 -5.27 -27.97 -8.83
N VAL A 439 -3.93 -28.08 -8.90
CA VAL A 439 -3.15 -27.74 -10.11
C VAL A 439 -2.39 -28.99 -10.59
N HIS A 440 -2.56 -29.33 -11.86
CA HIS A 440 -1.94 -30.53 -12.45
C HIS A 440 -0.92 -30.22 -13.56
N GLU A 441 -0.95 -29.01 -14.13
CA GLU A 441 -0.18 -28.67 -15.33
C GLU A 441 1.17 -28.00 -15.03
N ALA A 442 1.29 -27.31 -13.89
CA ALA A 442 2.53 -26.62 -13.49
C ALA A 442 3.41 -27.49 -12.61
N GLU A 443 4.74 -27.31 -12.69
CA GLU A 443 5.69 -27.87 -11.74
C GLU A 443 5.52 -27.17 -10.37
N ARG A 444 5.48 -27.91 -9.28
CA ARG A 444 5.24 -27.41 -7.93
C ARG A 444 6.41 -27.72 -7.04
N LEU A 445 6.87 -26.70 -6.31
CA LEU A 445 7.95 -26.81 -5.34
C LEU A 445 7.52 -26.16 -4.02
N GLU A 446 7.85 -26.79 -2.90
CA GLU A 446 7.57 -26.31 -1.55
C GLU A 446 8.83 -25.70 -0.94
N PHE A 447 8.67 -24.58 -0.23
CA PHE A 447 9.75 -23.90 0.46
C PHE A 447 9.29 -23.41 1.83
N ASP A 448 10.06 -23.70 2.86
CA ASP A 448 9.77 -23.27 4.24
C ASP A 448 9.86 -21.77 4.42
N THR A 449 10.64 -21.07 3.58
CA THR A 449 10.88 -19.62 3.68
C THR A 449 10.77 -18.94 2.33
N LEU A 450 10.33 -17.66 2.36
CA LEU A 450 10.28 -16.82 1.17
C LEU A 450 11.67 -16.62 0.54
N ASP A 451 12.72 -16.46 1.36
CA ASP A 451 14.09 -16.26 0.86
C ASP A 451 14.55 -17.43 -0.02
N SER A 452 14.32 -18.68 0.43
CA SER A 452 14.67 -19.88 -0.36
C SER A 452 13.81 -20.00 -1.62
N ALA A 453 12.50 -19.70 -1.52
CA ALA A 453 11.60 -19.73 -2.67
C ALA A 453 11.99 -18.70 -3.75
N LEU A 454 12.38 -17.49 -3.32
CA LEU A 454 12.82 -16.43 -4.22
C LEU A 454 14.21 -16.66 -4.81
N ALA A 455 15.13 -17.22 -4.02
CA ALA A 455 16.47 -17.56 -4.51
C ALA A 455 16.38 -18.54 -5.69
N GLU A 456 15.62 -19.63 -5.55
CA GLU A 456 15.42 -20.61 -6.61
C GLU A 456 14.61 -20.05 -7.78
N ALA A 457 13.54 -19.27 -7.49
CA ALA A 457 12.75 -18.64 -8.54
C ALA A 457 13.58 -17.70 -9.42
N ARG A 458 14.48 -16.93 -8.83
CA ARG A 458 15.38 -16.02 -9.55
C ARG A 458 16.47 -16.77 -10.32
N GLU A 459 17.01 -17.84 -9.73
CA GLU A 459 17.98 -18.70 -10.44
C GLU A 459 17.34 -19.29 -11.69
N TRP A 460 16.18 -19.91 -11.57
CA TRP A 460 15.44 -20.45 -12.71
C TRP A 460 15.08 -19.39 -13.74
N ALA A 461 14.65 -18.20 -13.31
CA ALA A 461 14.30 -17.13 -14.23
C ALA A 461 15.54 -16.57 -14.95
N GLY A 462 16.70 -16.52 -14.30
CA GLY A 462 17.97 -16.07 -14.88
C GLY A 462 18.57 -17.04 -15.90
N GLU A 463 18.18 -18.33 -15.90
CA GLU A 463 18.70 -19.31 -16.88
C GLU A 463 18.23 -19.08 -18.31
N SER A 464 17.14 -18.35 -18.54
CA SER A 464 16.58 -18.14 -19.88
C SER A 464 15.88 -16.79 -20.04
N GLU A 465 16.19 -16.09 -21.12
CA GLU A 465 15.50 -14.85 -21.48
C GLU A 465 13.98 -15.05 -21.62
N GLY A 466 13.23 -14.08 -21.12
CA GLY A 466 11.76 -14.08 -21.18
C GLY A 466 11.09 -14.88 -20.07
N ARG A 467 11.82 -15.32 -19.05
CA ARG A 467 11.29 -15.81 -17.79
C ARG A 467 11.11 -14.68 -16.78
N ALA A 468 10.10 -14.80 -15.92
CA ALA A 468 9.82 -13.82 -14.88
C ALA A 468 9.36 -14.50 -13.58
N VAL A 469 9.47 -13.77 -12.48
CA VAL A 469 8.99 -14.16 -11.15
C VAL A 469 7.82 -13.28 -10.76
N LEU A 470 6.73 -13.88 -10.27
CA LEU A 470 5.63 -13.18 -9.64
C LEU A 470 5.52 -13.61 -8.18
N VAL A 471 5.54 -12.67 -7.24
CA VAL A 471 5.28 -12.91 -5.82
C VAL A 471 3.92 -12.33 -5.46
N THR A 472 3.04 -13.14 -4.87
CA THR A 472 1.68 -12.68 -4.51
C THR A 472 1.00 -13.60 -3.49
N GLY A 473 -0.23 -13.27 -3.10
CA GLY A 473 -1.10 -14.06 -2.23
C GLY A 473 -1.34 -13.44 -0.85
N SER A 474 -0.42 -12.64 -0.33
CA SER A 474 -0.65 -11.86 0.89
C SER A 474 0.20 -10.59 0.94
N ILE A 475 -0.31 -9.58 1.64
CA ILE A 475 0.41 -8.30 1.83
C ILE A 475 1.70 -8.50 2.65
N THR A 476 1.66 -9.39 3.66
CA THR A 476 2.84 -9.71 4.49
C THR A 476 3.95 -10.34 3.67
N LEU A 477 3.64 -11.28 2.79
CA LEU A 477 4.61 -11.88 1.88
C LEU A 477 5.27 -10.86 0.97
N ILE A 478 4.48 -9.89 0.46
CA ILE A 478 4.98 -8.81 -0.39
C ILE A 478 5.91 -7.88 0.38
N GLY A 479 5.59 -7.53 1.63
CA GLY A 479 6.46 -6.73 2.49
C GLY A 479 7.82 -7.40 2.68
N GLU A 480 7.83 -8.68 3.03
CA GLU A 480 9.06 -9.48 3.18
C GLU A 480 9.87 -9.55 1.88
N ALA A 481 9.20 -9.66 0.71
CA ALA A 481 9.87 -9.65 -0.59
C ALA A 481 10.55 -8.31 -0.88
N ILE A 482 9.94 -7.18 -0.51
CA ILE A 482 10.53 -5.84 -0.63
C ILE A 482 11.76 -5.71 0.26
N GLU A 483 11.69 -6.17 1.50
CA GLU A 483 12.84 -6.16 2.43
C GLU A 483 14.00 -6.98 1.89
N LEU A 484 13.73 -8.21 1.44
CA LEU A 484 14.74 -9.08 0.83
C LEU A 484 15.38 -8.44 -0.41
N ALA A 485 14.57 -7.86 -1.30
CA ALA A 485 15.07 -7.16 -2.48
C ALA A 485 15.95 -5.96 -2.12
N THR A 486 15.59 -5.23 -1.08
CA THR A 486 16.36 -4.08 -0.58
C THR A 486 17.68 -4.52 0.02
N MET A 487 17.68 -5.55 0.89
CA MET A 487 18.89 -6.09 1.52
C MET A 487 19.85 -6.71 0.52
N GLN A 488 19.33 -7.36 -0.53
CA GLN A 488 20.12 -8.01 -1.57
C GLN A 488 20.44 -7.09 -2.77
N GLY A 489 19.95 -5.83 -2.75
CA GLY A 489 20.25 -4.82 -3.76
C GLY A 489 19.64 -5.08 -5.14
N TRP A 490 18.44 -5.72 -5.23
CA TRP A 490 17.76 -5.96 -6.51
C TRP A 490 17.09 -4.71 -7.07
N SER A 491 16.62 -3.83 -6.20
CA SER A 491 16.00 -2.57 -6.57
C SER A 491 17.08 -1.58 -7.02
N ARG A 492 17.34 -1.52 -8.30
CA ARG A 492 18.06 -0.43 -8.97
C ARG A 492 17.36 -0.07 -10.26
#